data_b3110c0e9c7b1a7b56efeea6c7f91ceb
#
_entry.id   b3110c0e9c7b1a7b56efeea6c7f91ceb
#
_cell.length_a   1.000
_cell.length_b   1.000
_cell.length_c   1.000
_cell.angle_alpha   90.00
_cell.angle_beta   90.00
_cell.angle_gamma   90.00
#
_symmetry.space_group_name_H-M   'P 1'
#
loop_
_entity.id
_entity.type
_entity.pdbx_description
1 polymer ?
#
loop_
_entity_poly.entity_id
_entity_poly.type
_entity_poly.pdbx_seq_one_letter_code
_entity_poly.pdbx_strand_id
1 'polypeptide(L)'
;YSLPDPFFVIATQNPIEQEGTYPLPEAQLDRFMFNVKVDYPDLAEEQKILEVTSSGDEVETRKVLSPKAIVFLQRQINQIEAGSLTINYAARLVRATRPGDESAPEFVRQLVDWGAGPRAGQFLLAGGKAMAAMAGRPSVSMEDIRQVANPVLRHRISTNFQAQAEGMTTDDLIGRLIKEVPEPTVDKYD
;
A
#
# COMPACT_ATOMS: atom_id res chain seq x y z
N TYR A 1 17.76 19.38 -14.28
CA TYR A 1 16.42 19.83 -14.66
C TYR A 1 15.50 19.71 -13.46
N SER A 2 14.81 20.81 -13.09
CA SER A 2 13.77 20.79 -12.06
C SER A 2 12.46 20.34 -12.71
N LEU A 3 11.82 19.33 -12.14
CA LEU A 3 10.51 18.91 -12.58
C LEU A 3 9.44 19.79 -11.90
N PRO A 4 8.35 20.18 -12.61
CA PRO A 4 7.30 21.00 -12.03
C PRO A 4 6.48 20.21 -10.99
N ASP A 5 6.02 20.90 -9.95
CA ASP A 5 5.08 20.33 -8.97
C ASP A 5 3.63 20.33 -9.50
N PRO A 6 2.83 19.32 -9.18
CA PRO A 6 3.16 18.06 -8.52
C PRO A 6 3.81 17.06 -9.49
N PHE A 7 4.80 16.33 -9.01
CA PHE A 7 5.43 15.25 -9.75
C PHE A 7 4.99 13.89 -9.21
N PHE A 8 4.46 13.04 -10.09
CA PHE A 8 4.05 11.67 -9.78
C PHE A 8 4.74 10.67 -10.70
N VAL A 9 5.10 9.53 -10.13
CA VAL A 9 5.56 8.37 -10.90
C VAL A 9 4.52 7.27 -10.76
N ILE A 10 3.94 6.89 -11.89
CA ILE A 10 3.08 5.71 -12.02
C ILE A 10 3.79 4.77 -12.98
N ALA A 11 4.02 3.53 -12.56
CA ALA A 11 4.61 2.49 -13.38
C ALA A 11 3.65 1.30 -13.45
N THR A 12 3.54 0.67 -14.61
CA THR A 12 2.81 -0.56 -14.81
C THR A 12 3.77 -1.72 -15.00
N GLN A 13 3.42 -2.88 -14.45
CA GLN A 13 4.11 -4.13 -14.68
C GLN A 13 3.10 -5.13 -15.25
N ASN A 14 3.46 -5.75 -16.38
CA ASN A 14 2.68 -6.87 -16.91
C ASN A 14 3.38 -8.18 -16.51
N PRO A 15 2.79 -9.00 -15.63
CA PRO A 15 3.42 -10.25 -15.21
C PRO A 15 3.59 -11.26 -16.34
N ILE A 16 2.86 -11.13 -17.46
CA ILE A 16 2.97 -12.03 -18.62
C ILE A 16 4.14 -11.66 -19.50
N GLU A 17 4.54 -10.39 -19.55
CA GLU A 17 5.64 -9.89 -20.42
C GLU A 17 7.01 -9.89 -19.73
N GLN A 18 7.25 -10.79 -18.78
CA GLN A 18 8.53 -10.85 -18.06
C GLN A 18 9.67 -11.50 -18.87
N GLU A 19 9.40 -12.15 -20.00
CA GLU A 19 10.44 -12.64 -20.90
C GLU A 19 11.19 -11.46 -21.54
N GLY A 20 12.46 -11.32 -21.17
CA GLY A 20 13.36 -10.28 -21.72
C GLY A 20 13.41 -8.95 -20.94
N THR A 21 12.66 -8.80 -19.85
CA THR A 21 12.74 -7.62 -18.99
C THR A 21 13.38 -7.94 -17.63
N TYR A 22 14.21 -7.02 -17.11
CA TYR A 22 14.73 -7.15 -15.76
C TYR A 22 13.73 -6.56 -14.76
N PRO A 23 13.31 -7.31 -13.73
CA PRO A 23 12.48 -6.77 -12.67
C PRO A 23 13.20 -5.61 -11.95
N LEU A 24 12.45 -4.63 -11.51
CA LEU A 24 13.03 -3.56 -10.70
C LEU A 24 13.63 -4.14 -9.42
N PRO A 25 14.87 -3.74 -9.04
CA PRO A 25 15.44 -4.13 -7.77
C PRO A 25 14.53 -3.75 -6.59
N GLU A 26 14.49 -4.56 -5.54
CA GLU A 26 13.65 -4.35 -4.34
C GLU A 26 13.84 -2.95 -3.73
N ALA A 27 15.09 -2.45 -3.70
CA ALA A 27 15.40 -1.11 -3.22
C ALA A 27 14.74 0.02 -4.05
N GLN A 28 14.43 -0.23 -5.32
CA GLN A 28 13.69 0.70 -6.16
C GLN A 28 12.19 0.54 -5.97
N LEU A 29 11.69 -0.70 -5.83
CA LEU A 29 10.29 -0.97 -5.52
C LEU A 29 9.89 -0.36 -4.17
N ASP A 30 10.73 -0.40 -3.15
CA ASP A 30 10.48 0.22 -1.84
C ASP A 30 10.23 1.73 -1.93
N ARG A 31 10.63 2.40 -3.01
CA ARG A 31 10.39 3.84 -3.22
C ARG A 31 8.96 4.16 -3.69
N PHE A 32 8.25 3.21 -4.27
CA PHE A 32 6.84 3.38 -4.64
C PHE A 32 5.95 3.25 -3.40
N MET A 33 4.99 4.17 -3.26
CA MET A 33 4.09 4.18 -2.12
C MET A 33 3.20 2.94 -2.10
N PHE A 34 2.56 2.65 -3.21
CA PHE A 34 1.59 1.56 -3.35
C PHE A 34 1.97 0.62 -4.50
N ASN A 35 1.68 -0.66 -4.29
CA ASN A 35 1.53 -1.64 -5.34
C ASN A 35 0.04 -2.01 -5.43
N VAL A 36 -0.61 -1.60 -6.51
CA VAL A 36 -2.03 -1.84 -6.75
C VAL A 36 -2.16 -3.00 -7.73
N LYS A 37 -2.89 -4.05 -7.35
CA LYS A 37 -3.24 -5.15 -8.24
C LYS A 37 -4.44 -4.74 -9.07
N VAL A 38 -4.36 -5.00 -10.36
CA VAL A 38 -5.48 -4.85 -11.29
C VAL A 38 -5.76 -6.24 -11.85
N ASP A 39 -6.90 -6.79 -11.49
CA ASP A 39 -7.34 -8.10 -11.95
C ASP A 39 -8.07 -7.98 -13.30
N TYR A 40 -8.40 -9.11 -13.92
CA TYR A 40 -9.25 -9.12 -15.10
C TYR A 40 -10.62 -8.53 -14.78
N PRO A 41 -11.24 -7.80 -15.73
CA PRO A 41 -12.60 -7.32 -15.57
C PRO A 41 -13.58 -8.50 -15.42
N ASP A 42 -14.69 -8.26 -14.73
CA ASP A 42 -15.80 -9.22 -14.73
C ASP A 42 -16.53 -9.22 -16.10
N LEU A 43 -17.46 -10.17 -16.30
CA LEU A 43 -18.17 -10.32 -17.58
C LEU A 43 -18.91 -9.04 -17.98
N ALA A 44 -19.52 -8.34 -17.04
CA ALA A 44 -20.29 -7.12 -17.32
C ALA A 44 -19.37 -5.94 -17.70
N GLU A 45 -18.24 -5.84 -16.99
CA GLU A 45 -17.19 -4.85 -17.28
C GLU A 45 -16.55 -5.12 -18.65
N GLU A 46 -16.27 -6.40 -18.98
CA GLU A 46 -15.69 -6.81 -20.24
C GLU A 46 -16.66 -6.51 -21.41
N GLN A 47 -17.95 -6.81 -21.25
CA GLN A 47 -18.99 -6.42 -22.22
C GLN A 47 -18.99 -4.92 -22.46
N LYS A 48 -18.97 -4.12 -21.40
CA LYS A 48 -18.93 -2.66 -21.50
C LYS A 48 -17.67 -2.14 -22.21
N ILE A 49 -16.51 -2.75 -21.95
CA ILE A 49 -15.26 -2.44 -22.65
C ILE A 49 -15.44 -2.69 -24.15
N LEU A 50 -15.99 -3.86 -24.54
CA LEU A 50 -16.22 -4.21 -25.92
C LEU A 50 -17.21 -3.26 -26.62
N GLU A 51 -18.30 -2.88 -25.94
CA GLU A 51 -19.24 -1.89 -26.43
C GLU A 51 -18.60 -0.55 -26.75
N VAL A 52 -17.83 -0.01 -25.80
CA VAL A 52 -17.17 1.29 -25.94
C VAL A 52 -16.06 1.26 -27.00
N THR A 53 -15.28 0.18 -27.06
CA THR A 53 -14.16 0.10 -28.01
C THR A 53 -14.61 -0.24 -29.43
N SER A 54 -15.76 -0.94 -29.60
CA SER A 54 -16.30 -1.28 -30.91
C SER A 54 -17.00 -0.11 -31.59
N SER A 55 -17.45 0.91 -30.84
CA SER A 55 -18.09 2.10 -31.41
C SER A 55 -17.12 2.99 -32.19
N GLY A 56 -15.80 2.84 -31.95
CA GLY A 56 -14.77 3.71 -32.53
C GLY A 56 -14.76 5.14 -31.96
N ASP A 57 -15.57 5.41 -30.95
CA ASP A 57 -15.63 6.71 -30.30
C ASP A 57 -14.39 6.88 -29.37
N GLU A 58 -13.68 7.99 -29.53
CA GLU A 58 -12.63 8.36 -28.62
C GLU A 58 -13.26 8.82 -27.29
N VAL A 59 -12.83 8.19 -26.18
CA VAL A 59 -13.24 8.60 -24.82
C VAL A 59 -12.55 9.92 -24.49
N GLU A 60 -13.31 11.03 -24.55
CA GLU A 60 -12.80 12.33 -24.12
C GLU A 60 -12.55 12.35 -22.62
N THR A 61 -11.30 12.58 -22.24
CA THR A 61 -10.93 12.78 -20.84
C THR A 61 -11.20 14.21 -20.39
N ARG A 62 -11.93 14.37 -19.28
CA ARG A 62 -12.20 15.67 -18.70
C ARG A 62 -11.21 16.00 -17.59
N LYS A 63 -10.57 17.17 -17.64
CA LYS A 63 -9.69 17.66 -16.58
C LYS A 63 -10.51 17.97 -15.33
N VAL A 64 -10.32 17.17 -14.26
CA VAL A 64 -11.07 17.30 -12.99
C VAL A 64 -10.30 18.17 -11.99
N LEU A 65 -8.97 18.03 -11.90
CA LEU A 65 -8.12 18.79 -10.98
C LEU A 65 -7.03 19.56 -11.70
N SER A 66 -6.71 20.73 -11.19
CA SER A 66 -5.53 21.49 -11.63
C SER A 66 -4.30 21.06 -10.79
N PRO A 67 -3.06 21.27 -11.29
CA PRO A 67 -1.84 21.05 -10.51
C PRO A 67 -1.85 21.78 -9.16
N LYS A 68 -2.31 23.02 -9.14
CA LYS A 68 -2.45 23.82 -7.92
C LYS A 68 -3.43 23.20 -6.91
N ALA A 69 -4.54 22.64 -7.39
CA ALA A 69 -5.51 21.96 -6.53
C ALA A 69 -4.90 20.69 -5.91
N ILE A 70 -4.12 19.92 -6.67
CA ILE A 70 -3.42 18.74 -6.16
C ILE A 70 -2.43 19.12 -5.06
N VAL A 71 -1.59 20.14 -5.29
CA VAL A 71 -0.63 20.61 -4.27
C VAL A 71 -1.36 21.12 -3.02
N PHE A 72 -2.48 21.81 -3.19
CA PHE A 72 -3.31 22.25 -2.06
C PHE A 72 -3.84 21.06 -1.26
N LEU A 73 -4.43 20.05 -1.92
CA LEU A 73 -4.93 18.85 -1.26
C LEU A 73 -3.83 18.08 -0.52
N GLN A 74 -2.65 17.93 -1.11
CA GLN A 74 -1.50 17.31 -0.46
C GLN A 74 -1.13 18.02 0.85
N ARG A 75 -1.14 19.37 0.85
CA ARG A 75 -0.88 20.15 2.07
C ARG A 75 -1.95 19.93 3.14
N GLN A 76 -3.22 19.88 2.75
CA GLN A 76 -4.33 19.62 3.69
C GLN A 76 -4.22 18.21 4.30
N ILE A 77 -3.96 17.19 3.48
CA ILE A 77 -3.78 15.81 3.94
C ILE A 77 -2.60 15.72 4.94
N ASN A 78 -1.50 16.42 4.68
CA ASN A 78 -0.36 16.41 5.58
C ASN A 78 -0.65 17.02 6.96
N GLN A 79 -1.65 17.89 7.08
CA GLN A 79 -2.08 18.49 8.36
C GLN A 79 -2.96 17.58 9.20
N ILE A 80 -3.48 16.47 8.63
CA ILE A 80 -4.26 15.50 9.39
C ILE A 80 -3.37 14.85 10.44
N GLU A 81 -3.85 14.83 11.68
CA GLU A 81 -3.09 14.32 12.81
C GLU A 81 -3.05 12.79 12.83
N ALA A 82 -1.88 12.25 13.14
CA ALA A 82 -1.71 10.86 13.51
C ALA A 82 -1.34 10.79 14.99
N GLY A 83 -2.24 10.30 15.82
CA GLY A 83 -2.01 10.16 17.25
C GLY A 83 -0.89 9.16 17.57
N SER A 84 -0.31 9.28 18.77
CA SER A 84 0.81 8.42 19.20
C SER A 84 0.48 6.92 19.13
N LEU A 85 -0.75 6.53 19.43
CA LEU A 85 -1.22 5.14 19.33
C LEU A 85 -1.24 4.65 17.87
N THR A 86 -1.71 5.48 16.95
CA THR A 86 -1.74 5.13 15.52
C THR A 86 -0.32 5.01 14.95
N ILE A 87 0.58 5.92 15.34
CA ILE A 87 2.00 5.85 14.97
C ILE A 87 2.64 4.57 15.52
N ASN A 88 2.35 4.25 16.79
CA ASN A 88 2.84 3.03 17.44
C ASN A 88 2.31 1.77 16.72
N TYR A 89 1.03 1.74 16.36
CA TYR A 89 0.43 0.63 15.62
C TYR A 89 1.09 0.42 14.26
N ALA A 90 1.28 1.49 13.49
CA ALA A 90 1.96 1.42 12.19
C ALA A 90 3.41 0.89 12.35
N ALA A 91 4.13 1.36 13.37
CA ALA A 91 5.49 0.88 13.66
C ALA A 91 5.51 -0.61 14.05
N ARG A 92 4.59 -1.05 14.92
CA ARG A 92 4.44 -2.46 15.31
C ARG A 92 4.14 -3.34 14.10
N LEU A 93 3.20 -2.92 13.25
CA LEU A 93 2.82 -3.67 12.05
C LEU A 93 4.02 -3.85 11.11
N VAL A 94 4.81 -2.80 10.88
CA VAL A 94 6.02 -2.89 10.05
C VAL A 94 7.08 -3.78 10.70
N ARG A 95 7.35 -3.65 11.98
CA ARG A 95 8.34 -4.47 12.70
C ARG A 95 7.96 -5.95 12.70
N ALA A 96 6.68 -6.24 12.89
CA ALA A 96 6.15 -7.60 12.87
C ALA A 96 6.33 -8.32 11.53
N THR A 97 6.61 -7.60 10.42
CA THR A 97 6.94 -8.21 9.12
C THR A 97 8.36 -8.79 9.08
N ARG A 98 9.24 -8.44 10.03
CA ARG A 98 10.67 -8.77 9.98
C ARG A 98 10.96 -10.05 10.77
N PRO A 99 11.41 -11.14 10.13
CA PRO A 99 11.59 -12.42 10.82
C PRO A 99 12.59 -12.39 11.98
N GLY A 100 13.56 -11.47 11.95
CA GLY A 100 14.55 -11.29 13.02
C GLY A 100 14.12 -10.35 14.15
N ASP A 101 12.93 -9.75 14.10
CA ASP A 101 12.43 -8.87 15.17
C ASP A 101 11.76 -9.69 16.28
N GLU A 102 11.94 -9.26 17.53
CA GLU A 102 11.33 -9.93 18.69
C GLU A 102 9.79 -9.93 18.62
N SER A 103 9.21 -8.90 18.02
CA SER A 103 7.75 -8.76 17.85
C SER A 103 7.19 -9.57 16.68
N ALA A 104 8.03 -10.24 15.89
CA ALA A 104 7.58 -11.03 14.76
C ALA A 104 6.77 -12.26 15.21
N PRO A 105 5.54 -12.46 14.70
CA PRO A 105 4.81 -13.70 14.90
C PRO A 105 5.57 -14.92 14.36
N GLU A 106 5.28 -16.09 14.89
CA GLU A 106 5.98 -17.33 14.51
C GLU A 106 5.86 -17.61 13.00
N PHE A 107 4.69 -17.41 12.40
CA PHE A 107 4.52 -17.63 10.96
C PHE A 107 5.38 -16.68 10.10
N VAL A 108 5.69 -15.47 10.57
CA VAL A 108 6.59 -14.56 9.87
C VAL A 108 8.01 -15.10 9.88
N ARG A 109 8.47 -15.62 11.01
CA ARG A 109 9.79 -16.26 11.14
C ARG A 109 9.96 -17.47 10.23
N GLN A 110 8.86 -18.20 10.00
CA GLN A 110 8.84 -19.41 9.18
C GLN A 110 8.67 -19.12 7.69
N LEU A 111 7.92 -18.10 7.31
CA LEU A 111 7.45 -17.89 5.92
C LEU A 111 8.02 -16.67 5.21
N VAL A 112 8.74 -15.79 5.92
CA VAL A 112 9.27 -14.54 5.38
C VAL A 112 10.79 -14.57 5.37
N ASP A 113 11.40 -14.27 4.22
CA ASP A 113 12.84 -14.04 4.11
C ASP A 113 13.20 -12.62 4.50
N TRP A 114 12.43 -11.66 4.02
CA TRP A 114 12.69 -10.25 4.23
C TRP A 114 11.43 -9.44 4.49
N GLY A 115 11.45 -8.63 5.56
CA GLY A 115 10.33 -7.77 5.96
C GLY A 115 10.53 -6.30 5.57
N ALA A 116 9.46 -5.53 5.74
CA ALA A 116 9.40 -4.14 5.32
C ALA A 116 10.35 -3.21 6.12
N GLY A 117 10.93 -2.23 5.41
CA GLY A 117 11.77 -1.18 5.98
C GLY A 117 10.96 -0.04 6.61
N PRO A 118 11.64 0.97 7.24
CA PRO A 118 10.97 2.10 7.91
C PRO A 118 10.10 2.95 6.97
N ARG A 119 10.41 2.99 5.67
CA ARG A 119 9.63 3.71 4.66
C ARG A 119 8.19 3.20 4.56
N ALA A 120 7.97 1.91 4.80
CA ALA A 120 6.63 1.34 4.87
C ALA A 120 5.78 2.03 5.95
N GLY A 121 6.33 2.28 7.14
CA GLY A 121 5.63 3.02 8.20
C GLY A 121 5.27 4.44 7.80
N GLN A 122 6.17 5.14 7.10
CA GLN A 122 5.89 6.47 6.56
C GLN A 122 4.72 6.44 5.56
N PHE A 123 4.69 5.44 4.68
CA PHE A 123 3.61 5.31 3.69
C PHE A 123 2.30 4.81 4.30
N LEU A 124 2.33 3.98 5.33
CA LEU A 124 1.13 3.62 6.10
C LEU A 124 0.48 4.87 6.71
N LEU A 125 1.28 5.75 7.33
CA LEU A 125 0.78 6.99 7.91
C LEU A 125 0.30 7.96 6.83
N ALA A 126 1.02 8.13 5.74
CA ALA A 126 0.62 9.02 4.64
C ALA A 126 -0.67 8.53 3.97
N GLY A 127 -0.79 7.22 3.71
CA GLY A 127 -2.01 6.60 3.19
C GLY A 127 -3.17 6.71 4.17
N GLY A 128 -2.93 6.44 5.46
CA GLY A 128 -3.94 6.59 6.51
C GLY A 128 -4.47 8.03 6.63
N LYS A 129 -3.61 9.04 6.49
CA LYS A 129 -4.02 10.45 6.43
C LYS A 129 -4.95 10.73 5.25
N ALA A 130 -4.64 10.17 4.07
CA ALA A 130 -5.50 10.31 2.91
C ALA A 130 -6.86 9.64 3.11
N MET A 131 -6.89 8.44 3.73
CA MET A 131 -8.15 7.74 4.06
C MET A 131 -8.99 8.53 5.05
N ALA A 132 -8.38 9.09 6.10
CA ALA A 132 -9.07 9.95 7.05
C ALA A 132 -9.64 11.20 6.38
N ALA A 133 -8.87 11.85 5.49
CA ALA A 133 -9.32 13.00 4.70
C ALA A 133 -10.53 12.68 3.85
N MET A 134 -10.48 11.57 3.10
CA MET A 134 -11.59 11.11 2.25
C MET A 134 -12.86 10.81 3.06
N ALA A 135 -12.70 10.37 4.31
CA ALA A 135 -13.80 10.14 5.24
C ALA A 135 -14.22 11.40 6.03
N GLY A 136 -13.63 12.57 5.75
CA GLY A 136 -13.94 13.83 6.45
C GLY A 136 -13.50 13.86 7.91
N ARG A 137 -12.52 13.05 8.31
CA ARG A 137 -12.04 12.96 9.69
C ARG A 137 -10.75 13.76 9.89
N PRO A 138 -10.59 14.41 11.05
CA PRO A 138 -9.42 15.24 11.35
C PRO A 138 -8.19 14.43 11.79
N SER A 139 -8.37 13.14 12.10
CA SER A 139 -7.30 12.28 12.61
C SER A 139 -7.34 10.88 12.00
N VAL A 140 -6.16 10.26 11.93
CA VAL A 140 -5.97 8.89 11.42
C VAL A 140 -6.39 7.88 12.48
N SER A 141 -7.19 6.90 12.09
CA SER A 141 -7.53 5.72 12.89
C SER A 141 -6.61 4.53 12.59
N MET A 142 -6.61 3.51 13.46
CA MET A 142 -5.90 2.26 13.18
C MET A 142 -6.51 1.51 11.99
N GLU A 143 -7.82 1.67 11.80
CA GLU A 143 -8.51 1.10 10.64
C GLU A 143 -8.01 1.69 9.32
N ASP A 144 -7.70 2.98 9.26
CA ASP A 144 -7.10 3.60 8.07
C ASP A 144 -5.73 2.98 7.74
N ILE A 145 -4.94 2.66 8.77
CA ILE A 145 -3.66 1.96 8.58
C ILE A 145 -3.88 0.55 8.03
N ARG A 146 -4.89 -0.20 8.51
CA ARG A 146 -5.23 -1.53 8.01
C ARG A 146 -5.65 -1.51 6.55
N GLN A 147 -6.48 -0.55 6.17
CA GLN A 147 -6.99 -0.44 4.80
C GLN A 147 -5.87 -0.23 3.77
N VAL A 148 -4.82 0.50 4.14
CA VAL A 148 -3.69 0.76 3.25
C VAL A 148 -2.55 -0.25 3.42
N ALA A 149 -2.65 -1.20 4.36
CA ALA A 149 -1.56 -2.12 4.67
C ALA A 149 -1.18 -3.01 3.49
N ASN A 150 -2.15 -3.63 2.80
CA ASN A 150 -1.87 -4.49 1.65
C ASN A 150 -1.12 -3.75 0.53
N PRO A 151 -1.63 -2.66 -0.05
CA PRO A 151 -0.93 -1.97 -1.13
C PRO A 151 0.42 -1.36 -0.71
N VAL A 152 0.61 -1.04 0.58
CA VAL A 152 1.89 -0.54 1.08
C VAL A 152 2.91 -1.65 1.32
N LEU A 153 2.50 -2.80 1.84
CA LEU A 153 3.42 -3.83 2.33
C LEU A 153 3.74 -4.92 1.30
N ARG A 154 2.81 -5.23 0.35
CA ARG A 154 2.94 -6.43 -0.50
C ARG A 154 4.20 -6.50 -1.36
N HIS A 155 4.76 -5.36 -1.76
CA HIS A 155 5.99 -5.28 -2.55
C HIS A 155 7.24 -5.03 -1.69
N ARG A 156 7.10 -5.12 -0.36
CA ARG A 156 8.15 -4.90 0.64
C ARG A 156 8.42 -6.13 1.50
N ILE A 157 7.64 -7.17 1.30
CA ILE A 157 7.78 -8.45 2.01
C ILE A 157 8.15 -9.50 0.97
N SER A 158 9.25 -10.18 1.21
CA SER A 158 9.69 -11.32 0.41
C SER A 158 9.39 -12.61 1.16
N THR A 159 8.63 -13.50 0.52
CA THR A 159 8.28 -14.82 1.07
C THR A 159 9.37 -15.84 0.70
N ASN A 160 9.61 -16.79 1.59
CA ASN A 160 10.56 -17.86 1.35
C ASN A 160 9.93 -19.03 0.56
N PHE A 161 10.77 -20.04 0.25
CA PHE A 161 10.35 -21.24 -0.49
C PHE A 161 9.23 -22.00 0.22
N GLN A 162 9.21 -22.04 1.55
CA GLN A 162 8.15 -22.73 2.30
C GLN A 162 6.79 -22.07 2.08
N ALA A 163 6.72 -20.74 2.16
CA ALA A 163 5.50 -20.00 1.87
C ALA A 163 4.99 -20.26 0.44
N GLN A 164 5.90 -20.31 -0.53
CA GLN A 164 5.56 -20.62 -1.92
C GLN A 164 5.02 -22.07 -2.06
N ALA A 165 5.64 -23.03 -1.38
CA ALA A 165 5.19 -24.44 -1.39
C ALA A 165 3.80 -24.62 -0.74
N GLU A 166 3.48 -23.79 0.26
CA GLU A 166 2.18 -23.77 0.93
C GLU A 166 1.12 -22.95 0.16
N GLY A 167 1.49 -22.30 -0.96
CA GLY A 167 0.61 -21.41 -1.72
C GLY A 167 0.25 -20.12 -0.99
N MET A 168 1.03 -19.75 0.02
CA MET A 168 0.81 -18.54 0.85
C MET A 168 1.30 -17.30 0.12
N THR A 169 0.42 -16.37 -0.15
CA THR A 169 0.76 -15.08 -0.78
C THR A 169 1.18 -14.03 0.25
N THR A 170 1.86 -12.98 -0.21
CA THR A 170 2.15 -11.81 0.65
C THR A 170 0.88 -11.15 1.18
N ASP A 171 -0.21 -11.13 0.40
CA ASP A 171 -1.48 -10.58 0.86
C ASP A 171 -2.11 -11.41 1.99
N ASP A 172 -1.98 -12.75 1.93
CA ASP A 172 -2.43 -13.64 3.01
C ASP A 172 -1.64 -13.40 4.30
N LEU A 173 -0.32 -13.26 4.17
CA LEU A 173 0.56 -12.95 5.31
C LEU A 173 0.23 -11.58 5.94
N ILE A 174 -0.01 -10.56 5.13
CA ILE A 174 -0.42 -9.23 5.61
C ILE A 174 -1.77 -9.31 6.30
N GLY A 175 -2.74 -10.01 5.71
CA GLY A 175 -4.05 -10.21 6.31
C GLY A 175 -3.99 -10.92 7.67
N ARG A 176 -3.05 -11.86 7.83
CA ARG A 176 -2.79 -12.53 9.10
C ARG A 176 -2.09 -11.60 10.09
N LEU A 177 -1.10 -10.83 9.66
CA LEU A 177 -0.42 -9.82 10.49
C LEU A 177 -1.40 -8.81 11.08
N ILE A 178 -2.32 -8.28 10.26
CA ILE A 178 -3.35 -7.32 10.70
C ILE A 178 -4.22 -7.89 11.83
N LYS A 179 -4.48 -9.20 11.81
CA LYS A 179 -5.29 -9.88 12.84
C LYS A 179 -4.48 -10.17 14.11
N GLU A 180 -3.19 -10.50 13.98
CA GLU A 180 -2.36 -10.93 15.10
C GLU A 180 -1.64 -9.78 15.80
N VAL A 181 -1.33 -8.67 15.10
CA VAL A 181 -0.67 -7.51 15.72
C VAL A 181 -1.67 -6.74 16.59
N PRO A 182 -1.47 -6.70 17.92
CA PRO A 182 -2.42 -6.06 18.83
C PRO A 182 -2.40 -4.54 18.70
N GLU A 183 -3.58 -3.95 18.82
CA GLU A 183 -3.69 -2.50 18.94
C GLU A 183 -3.01 -2.03 20.23
N PRO A 184 -2.22 -0.94 20.15
CA PRO A 184 -1.68 -0.35 21.37
C PRO A 184 -2.80 0.27 22.20
N THR A 185 -2.80 -0.03 23.48
CA THR A 185 -3.69 0.58 24.45
C THR A 185 -3.00 1.74 25.15
N VAL A 186 -3.76 2.69 25.66
CA VAL A 186 -3.25 3.69 26.61
C VAL A 186 -2.99 2.93 27.90
N ASP A 187 -1.75 2.91 28.38
CA ASP A 187 -1.49 2.46 29.73
C ASP A 187 -2.32 3.34 30.67
N LYS A 188 -3.27 2.73 31.37
CA LYS A 188 -3.92 3.42 32.47
C LYS A 188 -2.84 3.68 33.49
N TYR A 189 -2.53 4.94 33.70
CA TYR A 189 -1.70 5.34 34.83
C TYR A 189 -2.37 4.79 36.10
N ASP A 190 -1.70 3.81 36.74
CA ASP A 190 -1.96 3.43 38.13
C ASP A 190 -1.53 4.56 39.08
#